data_83594e7a7cd3c32b7631ec452a362b5f
#
_entry.id   83594e7a7cd3c32b7631ec452a362b5f
#
_cell.length_a   1.000
_cell.length_b   1.000
_cell.length_c   1.000
_cell.angle_alpha   90.00
_cell.angle_beta   90.00
_cell.angle_gamma   90.00
#
_symmetry.space_group_name_H-M   'P 1'
#
loop_
_entity.id
_entity.type
_entity.pdbx_description
1 polymer ?
#
loop_
_entity_poly.entity_id
_entity_poly.type
_entity_poly.pdbx_seq_one_letter_code
_entity_poly.pdbx_strand_id
1 'polypeptide(L)'
;MTTTISTANARKNFADIVNKVAYGTDPVVLTRRGREIAALVSMKEFELLRQIEDHLDVEDARKALAESGDNLPASEVWKQLGL
;
A
#
# COMPACT_ATOMS: atom_id res chain seq x y z
N MET A 1 15.38 5.55 0.20
CA MET A 1 15.21 5.14 1.60
C MET A 1 13.76 4.88 1.92
N THR A 2 13.50 3.91 2.75
CA THR A 2 12.14 3.57 3.14
C THR A 2 11.85 4.15 4.52
N THR A 3 10.76 4.87 4.63
CA THR A 3 10.31 5.42 5.92
C THR A 3 9.35 4.43 6.57
N THR A 4 9.55 4.19 7.85
CA THR A 4 8.68 3.31 8.64
C THR A 4 7.93 4.14 9.67
N ILE A 5 6.61 3.98 9.73
CA ILE A 5 5.75 4.72 10.63
C ILE A 5 4.65 3.81 11.18
N SER A 6 4.28 4.02 12.44
CA SER A 6 3.19 3.25 13.03
C SER A 6 1.85 3.70 12.44
N THR A 7 0.86 2.79 12.45
CA THR A 7 -0.48 3.13 11.96
C THR A 7 -1.11 4.26 12.76
N ALA A 8 -0.85 4.34 14.04
CA ALA A 8 -1.37 5.42 14.88
C ALA A 8 -0.83 6.78 14.44
N ASN A 9 0.47 6.86 14.17
CA ASN A 9 1.08 8.08 13.68
C ASN A 9 0.67 8.39 12.24
N ALA A 10 0.50 7.36 11.42
CA ALA A 10 0.02 7.53 10.06
C ALA A 10 -1.37 8.15 10.03
N ARG A 11 -2.25 7.75 10.94
CA ARG A 11 -3.59 8.35 11.04
C ARG A 11 -3.53 9.86 11.28
N LYS A 12 -2.64 10.28 12.17
CA LYS A 12 -2.51 11.69 12.54
C LYS A 12 -1.97 12.54 11.40
N ASN A 13 -1.10 11.98 10.58
CA ASN A 13 -0.39 12.73 9.55
C ASN A 13 -0.65 12.18 8.15
N PHE A 14 -1.82 11.60 7.95
CA PHE A 14 -2.11 10.86 6.72
C PHE A 14 -1.96 11.70 5.46
N ALA A 15 -2.50 12.92 5.47
CA ALA A 15 -2.43 13.79 4.30
C ALA A 15 -0.99 14.11 3.92
N ASP A 16 -0.14 14.38 4.90
CA ASP A 16 1.28 14.64 4.67
C ASP A 16 1.98 13.40 4.12
N ILE A 17 1.65 12.23 4.65
CA ILE A 17 2.23 10.97 4.20
C ILE A 17 1.85 10.70 2.76
N VAL A 18 0.59 10.88 2.40
CA VAL A 18 0.10 10.68 1.03
C VAL A 18 0.82 11.60 0.08
N ASN A 19 0.95 12.90 0.43
CA ASN A 19 1.66 13.85 -0.40
C ASN A 19 3.12 13.47 -0.58
N LYS A 20 3.75 13.05 0.49
CA LYS A 20 5.16 12.64 0.47
C LYS A 20 5.38 11.44 -0.44
N VAL A 21 4.48 10.47 -0.38
CA VAL A 21 4.55 9.27 -1.22
C VAL A 21 4.21 9.60 -2.67
N ALA A 22 3.18 10.41 -2.90
CA ALA A 22 2.71 10.73 -4.25
C ALA A 22 3.75 11.51 -5.06
N TYR A 23 4.45 12.43 -4.41
CA TYR A 23 5.42 13.29 -5.08
C TYR A 23 6.87 12.88 -4.84
N GLY A 24 7.10 11.94 -3.93
CA GLY A 24 8.43 11.42 -3.65
C GLY A 24 8.65 10.09 -4.35
N THR A 25 9.84 9.53 -4.11
CA THR A 25 10.21 8.23 -4.66
C THR A 25 10.29 7.14 -3.60
N ASP A 26 10.17 7.51 -2.33
CA ASP A 26 10.36 6.58 -1.22
C ASP A 26 9.03 6.05 -0.70
N PRO A 27 8.87 4.74 -0.57
CA PRO A 27 7.68 4.18 0.04
C PRO A 27 7.65 4.43 1.54
N VAL A 28 6.44 4.39 2.12
CA VAL A 28 6.25 4.45 3.56
C VAL A 28 5.68 3.13 4.03
N VAL A 29 6.39 2.47 4.94
CA VAL A 29 5.94 1.20 5.51
C VAL A 29 5.16 1.47 6.77
N LEU A 30 3.97 0.89 6.86
CA LEU A 30 3.09 1.01 8.02
C LEU A 30 3.31 -0.17 8.95
N THR A 31 3.49 0.13 10.23
CA THR A 31 3.68 -0.91 11.23
C THR A 31 2.57 -0.85 12.27
N ARG A 32 2.30 -1.99 12.87
CA ARG A 32 1.38 -2.12 13.99
C ARG A 32 1.97 -3.12 14.97
N ARG A 33 2.12 -2.69 16.23
CA ARG A 33 2.75 -3.52 17.26
C ARG A 33 4.14 -4.03 16.85
N GLY A 34 4.91 -3.17 16.19
CA GLY A 34 6.25 -3.51 15.76
C GLY A 34 6.34 -4.39 14.52
N ARG A 35 5.21 -4.71 13.90
CA ARG A 35 5.19 -5.53 12.69
C ARG A 35 4.82 -4.69 11.48
N GLU A 36 5.51 -4.92 10.38
CA GLU A 36 5.20 -4.29 9.11
C GLU A 36 3.94 -4.96 8.55
N ILE A 37 2.88 -4.17 8.37
CA ILE A 37 1.59 -4.70 7.92
C ILE A 37 1.19 -4.22 6.53
N ALA A 38 1.74 -3.11 6.08
CA ALA A 38 1.37 -2.53 4.79
C ALA A 38 2.43 -1.53 4.35
N ALA A 39 2.35 -1.12 3.09
CA ALA A 39 3.22 -0.08 2.57
C ALA A 39 2.42 0.84 1.68
N LEU A 40 2.74 2.13 1.72
CA LEU A 40 2.20 3.12 0.80
C LEU A 40 3.26 3.39 -0.24
N VAL A 41 2.88 3.28 -1.51
CA VAL A 41 3.77 3.52 -2.64
C VAL A 41 3.10 4.46 -3.63
N SER A 42 3.91 5.15 -4.44
CA SER A 42 3.37 6.00 -5.48
C SER A 42 2.67 5.14 -6.54
N MET A 43 1.76 5.74 -7.30
CA MET A 43 1.11 5.01 -8.38
C MET A 43 2.11 4.52 -9.42
N LYS A 44 3.17 5.27 -9.64
CA LYS A 44 4.24 4.87 -10.55
C LYS A 44 4.90 3.57 -10.12
N GLU A 45 5.22 3.46 -8.84
CA GLU A 45 5.82 2.24 -8.29
C GLU A 45 4.82 1.09 -8.29
N PHE A 46 3.58 1.37 -7.96
CA PHE A 46 2.52 0.37 -7.99
C PHE A 46 2.33 -0.22 -9.38
N GLU A 47 2.33 0.63 -10.40
CA GLU A 47 2.21 0.16 -11.79
C GLU A 47 3.40 -0.71 -12.19
N LEU A 48 4.61 -0.36 -11.75
CA LEU A 48 5.78 -1.19 -11.99
C LEU A 48 5.65 -2.56 -11.34
N LEU A 49 5.18 -2.60 -10.10
CA LEU A 49 4.96 -3.86 -9.39
C LEU A 49 3.92 -4.73 -10.10
N ARG A 50 2.86 -4.12 -10.57
CA ARG A 50 1.82 -4.85 -11.33
C ARG A 50 2.39 -5.45 -12.60
N GLN A 51 3.22 -4.71 -13.34
CA GLN A 51 3.85 -5.20 -14.55
C GLN A 51 4.78 -6.38 -14.27
N ILE A 52 5.55 -6.30 -13.19
CA ILE A 52 6.44 -7.38 -12.79
C ILE A 52 5.64 -8.63 -12.40
N GLU A 53 4.59 -8.47 -11.62
CA GLU A 53 3.72 -9.56 -11.21
C GLU A 53 3.06 -10.23 -12.41
N ASP A 54 2.58 -9.46 -13.37
CA ASP A 54 1.96 -9.96 -14.59
C ASP A 54 2.95 -10.78 -15.40
N HIS A 55 4.21 -10.40 -15.44
CA HIS A 55 5.24 -11.14 -16.14
C HIS A 55 5.64 -12.43 -15.45
N LEU A 56 5.64 -12.43 -14.12
CA LEU A 56 6.10 -13.57 -13.34
C LEU A 56 5.03 -14.66 -13.20
N ASP A 57 3.78 -14.24 -13.01
CA ASP A 57 2.70 -15.19 -12.75
C ASP A 57 1.34 -14.58 -13.07
N VAL A 58 1.01 -14.57 -14.35
CA VAL A 58 -0.20 -13.90 -14.83
C VAL A 58 -1.48 -14.49 -14.23
N GLU A 59 -1.56 -15.81 -14.18
CA GLU A 59 -2.80 -16.47 -13.71
C GLU A 59 -3.05 -16.26 -12.23
N ASP A 60 -2.02 -16.44 -11.42
CA ASP A 60 -2.14 -16.27 -9.98
C ASP A 60 -2.38 -14.81 -9.59
N ALA A 61 -1.74 -13.88 -10.29
CA ALA A 61 -1.95 -12.47 -10.05
C ALA A 61 -3.39 -12.06 -10.34
N ARG A 62 -3.96 -12.52 -11.44
CA ARG A 62 -5.34 -12.23 -11.79
C ARG A 62 -6.31 -12.81 -10.77
N LYS A 63 -6.05 -14.02 -10.33
CA LYS A 63 -6.88 -14.70 -9.35
C LYS A 63 -6.84 -13.97 -8.01
N ALA A 64 -5.66 -13.57 -7.57
CA ALA A 64 -5.49 -12.82 -6.34
C ALA A 64 -6.22 -11.48 -6.39
N LEU A 65 -6.13 -10.77 -7.50
CA LEU A 65 -6.83 -9.49 -7.68
C LEU A 65 -8.34 -9.66 -7.66
N ALA A 66 -8.84 -10.70 -8.33
CA ALA A 66 -10.27 -11.00 -8.35
C ALA A 66 -10.80 -11.34 -6.95
N GLU A 67 -10.05 -12.13 -6.21
CA GLU A 67 -10.42 -12.55 -4.86
C GLU A 67 -10.30 -11.42 -3.83
N SER A 68 -9.31 -10.55 -4.00
CA SER A 68 -9.09 -9.45 -3.07
C SER A 68 -10.08 -8.31 -3.23
N GLY A 69 -10.82 -8.30 -4.33
CA GLY A 69 -11.79 -7.25 -4.59
C GLY A 69 -11.16 -5.95 -5.03
N ASP A 70 -10.87 -5.86 -6.31
CA ASP A 70 -10.25 -4.66 -6.93
C ASP A 70 -11.00 -3.37 -6.64
N ASN A 71 -12.28 -3.50 -6.29
CA ASN A 71 -13.19 -2.38 -6.13
C ASN A 71 -13.55 -2.13 -4.68
N LEU A 72 -12.69 -2.52 -3.74
CA LEU A 72 -12.94 -2.26 -2.33
C LEU A 72 -12.99 -0.76 -2.07
N PRO A 73 -14.05 -0.26 -1.41
CA PRO A 73 -14.10 1.14 -1.01
C PRO A 73 -12.93 1.48 -0.08
N ALA A 74 -12.51 2.73 -0.09
CA ALA A 74 -11.42 3.18 0.77
C ALA A 74 -11.70 2.87 2.24
N SER A 75 -12.96 2.97 2.68
CA SER A 75 -13.37 2.66 4.04
C SER A 75 -13.07 1.22 4.44
N GLU A 76 -13.23 0.28 3.52
CA GLU A 76 -12.91 -1.12 3.78
C GLU A 76 -11.41 -1.34 3.91
N VAL A 77 -10.63 -0.68 3.07
CA VAL A 77 -9.18 -0.74 3.14
C VAL A 77 -8.69 -0.20 4.48
N TRP A 78 -9.25 0.91 4.94
CA TRP A 78 -8.92 1.48 6.23
C TRP A 78 -9.19 0.51 7.38
N LYS A 79 -10.32 -0.15 7.35
CA LYS A 79 -10.67 -1.14 8.37
C LYS A 79 -9.68 -2.30 8.40
N GLN A 80 -9.29 -2.81 7.22
CA GLN A 80 -8.35 -3.91 7.11
C GLN A 80 -6.97 -3.54 7.64
N LEU A 81 -6.55 -2.31 7.44
CA LEU A 81 -5.28 -1.82 7.94
C LEU A 81 -5.31 -1.44 9.41
N GLY A 82 -6.49 -1.36 10.01
CA GLY A 82 -6.64 -0.94 11.40
C GLY A 82 -6.45 0.55 11.60
N LEU A 83 -6.73 1.31 10.56
CA LEU A 83 -6.60 2.79 10.60
C LEU A 83 -7.93 3.52 10.92
#